data_e353cfc6baa245f0ca9c949b4a6c81f9
#
_entry.id   e353cfc6baa245f0ca9c949b4a6c81f9
#
_cell.length_a   1.000
_cell.length_b   1.000
_cell.length_c   1.000
_cell.angle_alpha   90.00
_cell.angle_beta   90.00
_cell.angle_gamma   90.00
#
_symmetry.space_group_name_H-M   'P 1'
#
loop_
_entity.id
_entity.type
_entity.pdbx_description
1 polymer ?
#
loop_
_entity_poly.entity_id
_entity_poly.type
_entity_poly.pdbx_seq_one_letter_code
_entity_poly.pdbx_strand_id
1 'polypeptide(L)'
;MSIFSPIVPDLVYYIRVEEISHKLLTKSFNFHTMRKIEQQMNRAIVNRNNWSNSNTFVEYNSNTDCSTIVLHRTAIAVYDHKNQALKLNTGGWATVTTKSRLNAILSELITGARVFQRDFIWYLNYNNQTHDFNDGMILSQGEVV
;
A
#
# COMPACT_ATOMS: atom_id res chain seq x y z
N MET A 1 -22.83 -13.36 -27.42
CA MET A 1 -22.89 -13.42 -26.68
C MET A 1 -22.84 -13.52 -25.97
N SER A 2 -22.51 -13.60 -26.30
CA SER A 2 -22.40 -13.72 -25.50
C SER A 2 -22.28 -13.98 -24.76
N ILE A 3 -22.22 -13.88 -24.84
CA ILE A 3 -22.10 -14.27 -23.97
C ILE A 3 -21.69 -15.02 -23.78
N PHE A 4 -21.29 -15.50 -24.33
CA PHE A 4 -20.85 -16.16 -24.17
C PHE A 4 -20.81 -17.26 -24.00
N SER A 5 -20.31 -17.63 -24.99
CA SER A 5 -20.16 -18.85 -24.38
C SER A 5 -20.17 -18.74 -22.89
N PRO A 6 -21.26 -19.07 -22.46
CA PRO A 6 -21.65 -18.43 -21.22
C PRO A 6 -21.03 -19.02 -19.98
N ILE A 7 -20.78 -20.31 -19.90
CA ILE A 7 -20.42 -20.92 -18.62
C ILE A 7 -19.05 -20.49 -18.14
N VAL A 8 -18.02 -20.57 -18.98
CA VAL A 8 -16.66 -20.21 -18.57
C VAL A 8 -16.53 -18.71 -18.31
N PRO A 9 -17.05 -17.81 -19.18
CA PRO A 9 -17.07 -16.39 -18.88
C PRO A 9 -17.83 -16.06 -17.60
N ASP A 10 -18.95 -16.74 -17.35
CA ASP A 10 -19.74 -16.50 -16.15
C ASP A 10 -18.99 -16.90 -14.89
N LEU A 11 -18.30 -18.03 -14.90
CA LEU A 11 -17.48 -18.46 -13.78
C LEU A 11 -16.37 -17.46 -13.47
N VAL A 12 -15.67 -17.00 -14.48
CA VAL A 12 -14.62 -15.99 -14.33
C VAL A 12 -15.20 -14.71 -13.75
N TYR A 13 -16.39 -14.32 -14.21
CA TYR A 13 -17.07 -13.13 -13.69
C TYR A 13 -17.40 -13.27 -12.21
N TYR A 14 -17.93 -14.39 -11.77
CA TYR A 14 -18.27 -14.60 -10.36
C TYR A 14 -17.03 -14.58 -9.46
N ILE A 15 -15.95 -15.23 -9.85
CA ILE A 15 -14.71 -15.21 -9.10
C ILE A 15 -14.20 -13.77 -8.94
N ARG A 16 -14.23 -13.00 -10.02
CA ARG A 16 -13.79 -11.61 -10.00
C ARG A 16 -14.65 -10.74 -9.09
N VAL A 17 -15.95 -10.95 -9.10
CA VAL A 17 -16.89 -10.22 -8.23
C VAL A 17 -16.60 -10.54 -6.75
N GLU A 18 -16.37 -11.79 -6.42
CA GLU A 18 -16.03 -12.19 -5.06
C GLU A 18 -14.74 -11.54 -4.59
N GLU A 19 -13.70 -11.52 -5.42
CA GLU A 19 -12.44 -10.85 -5.11
C GLU A 19 -12.64 -9.37 -4.87
N ILE A 20 -13.39 -8.71 -5.73
CA ILE A 20 -13.68 -7.28 -5.59
C ILE A 20 -14.45 -7.02 -4.30
N SER A 21 -15.46 -7.81 -3.99
CA SER A 21 -16.25 -7.65 -2.78
C SER A 21 -15.40 -7.81 -1.53
N HIS A 22 -14.55 -8.83 -1.49
CA HIS A 22 -13.65 -9.07 -0.35
C HIS A 22 -12.67 -7.90 -0.18
N LYS A 23 -12.08 -7.44 -1.28
CA LYS A 23 -11.15 -6.32 -1.27
C LYS A 23 -11.83 -5.03 -0.79
N LEU A 24 -13.05 -4.78 -1.24
CA LEU A 24 -13.82 -3.61 -0.81
C LEU A 24 -14.17 -3.68 0.67
N LEU A 25 -14.56 -4.84 1.18
CA LEU A 25 -14.85 -5.03 2.60
C LEU A 25 -13.60 -4.78 3.45
N THR A 26 -12.46 -5.31 3.04
CA THR A 26 -11.18 -5.11 3.73
C THR A 26 -10.79 -3.64 3.73
N LYS A 27 -10.91 -2.97 2.59
CA LYS A 27 -10.64 -1.53 2.48
C LYS A 27 -11.58 -0.72 3.36
N SER A 28 -12.85 -1.05 3.38
CA SER A 28 -13.84 -0.35 4.18
C SER A 28 -13.51 -0.45 5.67
N PHE A 29 -13.14 -1.64 6.15
CA PHE A 29 -12.73 -1.86 7.52
C PHE A 29 -11.48 -1.05 7.87
N ASN A 30 -10.44 -1.11 7.03
CA ASN A 30 -9.20 -0.36 7.23
C ASN A 30 -9.46 1.14 7.18
N PHE A 31 -10.35 1.60 6.30
CA PHE A 31 -10.71 2.99 6.16
C PHE A 31 -11.29 3.56 7.46
N HIS A 32 -12.12 2.78 8.18
CA HIS A 32 -12.70 3.22 9.46
C HIS A 32 -11.65 3.46 10.54
N THR A 33 -10.55 2.71 10.54
CA THR A 33 -9.48 2.85 11.52
C THR A 33 -8.39 3.82 11.08
N MET A 34 -8.39 4.21 9.82
CA MET A 34 -7.37 5.05 9.22
C MET A 34 -7.61 6.53 9.54
N ARG A 35 -6.54 7.25 9.87
CA ARG A 35 -6.60 8.68 10.15
C ARG A 35 -6.93 9.46 8.88
N LYS A 36 -7.58 10.62 9.05
CA LYS A 36 -7.96 11.47 7.91
C LYS A 36 -6.76 11.83 7.02
N ILE A 37 -5.63 12.18 7.64
CA ILE A 37 -4.41 12.51 6.89
C ILE A 37 -3.93 11.33 6.06
N GLU A 38 -4.07 10.12 6.56
CA GLU A 38 -3.68 8.89 5.85
C GLU A 38 -4.61 8.58 4.69
N GLN A 39 -5.90 8.84 4.87
CA GLN A 39 -6.89 8.70 3.80
C GLN A 39 -6.58 9.67 2.65
N GLN A 40 -6.26 10.91 2.99
CA GLN A 40 -5.91 11.94 2.00
C GLN A 40 -4.61 11.60 1.28
N MET A 41 -3.61 11.16 2.04
CA MET A 41 -2.33 10.70 1.49
C MET A 41 -2.54 9.57 0.47
N ASN A 42 -3.28 8.54 0.86
CA ASN A 42 -3.55 7.39 -0.02
C ASN A 42 -4.30 7.80 -1.28
N ARG A 43 -5.26 8.71 -1.15
CA ARG A 43 -5.99 9.23 -2.32
C ARG A 43 -5.05 9.93 -3.29
N ALA A 44 -4.12 10.71 -2.77
CA ALA A 44 -3.13 11.39 -3.61
C ALA A 44 -2.22 10.39 -4.32
N ILE A 45 -1.78 9.34 -3.63
CA ILE A 45 -0.95 8.30 -4.25
C ILE A 45 -1.72 7.63 -5.40
N VAL A 46 -2.92 7.15 -5.13
CA VAL A 46 -3.73 6.43 -6.13
C VAL A 46 -4.02 7.29 -7.35
N ASN A 47 -4.29 8.58 -7.14
CA ASN A 47 -4.64 9.52 -8.21
C ASN A 47 -3.42 10.17 -8.88
N ARG A 48 -2.21 9.79 -8.49
CA ARG A 48 -0.97 10.37 -9.04
C ARG A 48 -0.94 11.89 -8.90
N ASN A 49 -1.29 12.38 -7.72
CA ASN A 49 -1.32 13.81 -7.41
C ASN A 49 -0.23 14.19 -6.42
N ASN A 50 0.24 15.42 -6.53
CA ASN A 50 1.00 16.04 -5.45
C ASN A 50 0.05 16.47 -4.35
N TRP A 51 0.48 16.29 -3.10
CA TRP A 51 -0.36 16.62 -1.96
C TRP A 51 0.52 16.84 -0.73
N SER A 52 0.07 17.70 0.17
CA SER A 52 0.76 17.88 1.44
C SER A 52 -0.22 18.26 2.54
N ASN A 53 0.04 17.78 3.73
CA ASN A 53 -0.69 18.17 4.93
C ASN A 53 0.20 17.94 6.15
N SER A 54 0.43 19.01 6.91
CA SER A 54 1.26 18.98 8.11
C SER A 54 2.66 18.43 7.82
N ASN A 55 2.99 17.26 8.30
CA ASN A 55 4.31 16.64 8.18
C ASN A 55 4.42 15.59 7.06
N THR A 56 3.37 15.43 6.27
CA THR A 56 3.29 14.37 5.26
C THR A 56 3.09 14.94 3.87
N PHE A 57 3.87 14.47 2.91
CA PHE A 57 3.84 14.93 1.52
C PHE A 57 3.76 13.73 0.58
N VAL A 58 3.09 13.92 -0.55
CA VAL A 58 3.13 12.99 -1.68
C VAL A 58 3.63 13.77 -2.89
N GLU A 59 4.69 13.31 -3.50
CA GLU A 59 5.29 13.91 -4.68
C GLU A 59 5.23 12.92 -5.82
N TYR A 60 4.49 13.28 -6.86
CA TYR A 60 4.36 12.44 -8.04
C TYR A 60 5.29 12.92 -9.14
N ASN A 61 6.05 11.99 -9.72
CA ASN A 61 6.93 12.25 -10.86
C ASN A 61 6.38 11.53 -12.09
N SER A 62 5.89 12.31 -13.06
CA SER A 62 5.30 11.76 -14.28
C SER A 62 6.32 11.11 -15.20
N ASN A 63 7.60 11.50 -15.13
CA ASN A 63 8.64 10.90 -15.96
C ASN A 63 8.94 9.45 -15.56
N THR A 64 8.88 9.15 -14.28
CA THR A 64 9.13 7.80 -13.75
C THR A 64 7.85 7.06 -13.39
N ASP A 65 6.71 7.73 -13.39
CA ASP A 65 5.43 7.23 -12.91
C ASP A 65 5.53 6.68 -11.49
N CYS A 66 6.21 7.43 -10.63
CA CYS A 66 6.42 7.06 -9.23
C CYS A 66 5.87 8.13 -8.30
N SER A 67 5.28 7.70 -7.19
CA SER A 67 4.88 8.56 -6.08
C SER A 67 5.84 8.35 -4.91
N THR A 68 6.43 9.43 -4.43
CA THR A 68 7.30 9.41 -3.24
C THR A 68 6.53 9.97 -2.06
N ILE A 69 6.51 9.23 -0.97
CA ILE A 69 5.83 9.63 0.25
C ILE A 69 6.88 10.07 1.27
N VAL A 70 6.75 11.32 1.72
CA VAL A 70 7.72 11.96 2.60
C VAL A 70 7.07 12.26 3.94
N LEU A 71 7.73 11.88 5.02
CA LEU A 71 7.34 12.20 6.38
C LEU A 71 8.50 12.92 7.06
N HIS A 72 8.25 14.12 7.60
CA HIS A 72 9.30 14.93 8.24
C HIS A 72 10.58 15.04 7.40
N ARG A 73 10.44 15.33 6.11
CA ARG A 73 11.57 15.49 5.16
C ARG A 73 12.29 14.18 4.82
N THR A 74 11.78 13.04 5.28
CA THR A 74 12.37 11.75 4.97
C THR A 74 11.44 10.96 4.06
N ALA A 75 11.93 10.45 2.94
CA ALA A 75 11.16 9.59 2.07
C ALA A 75 10.99 8.23 2.76
N ILE A 76 9.75 7.89 3.09
CA ILE A 76 9.43 6.63 3.76
C ILE A 76 8.89 5.56 2.81
N ALA A 77 8.43 5.95 1.64
CA ALA A 77 7.96 5.00 0.64
C ALA A 77 8.07 5.60 -0.76
N VAL A 78 8.29 4.73 -1.73
CA VAL A 78 8.20 5.07 -3.15
C VAL A 78 7.35 4.02 -3.84
N TYR A 79 6.29 4.44 -4.49
CA TYR A 79 5.42 3.55 -5.23
C TYR A 79 5.62 3.72 -6.73
N ASP A 80 6.08 2.65 -7.37
CA ASP A 80 6.20 2.57 -8.83
C ASP A 80 4.87 2.08 -9.38
N HIS A 81 4.10 2.99 -9.96
CA HIS A 81 2.76 2.68 -10.49
C HIS A 81 2.82 1.71 -11.67
N LYS A 82 3.84 1.82 -12.49
CA LYS A 82 3.97 0.99 -13.68
C LYS A 82 4.22 -0.47 -13.32
N ASN A 83 5.12 -0.71 -12.37
CA ASN A 83 5.50 -2.07 -11.95
C ASN A 83 4.72 -2.53 -10.73
N GLN A 84 3.88 -1.66 -10.16
CA GLN A 84 3.13 -1.93 -8.93
C GLN A 84 4.05 -2.44 -7.82
N ALA A 85 5.17 -1.78 -7.66
CA ALA A 85 6.19 -2.10 -6.68
C ALA A 85 6.29 -0.99 -5.64
N LEU A 86 6.35 -1.36 -4.37
CA LEU A 86 6.39 -0.44 -3.25
C LEU A 86 7.67 -0.64 -2.45
N LYS A 87 8.50 0.40 -2.42
CA LYS A 87 9.72 0.44 -1.61
C LYS A 87 9.41 1.10 -0.28
N LEU A 88 9.88 0.49 0.80
CA LEU A 88 9.62 0.96 2.17
C LEU A 88 10.91 1.37 2.87
N ASN A 89 10.81 2.41 3.71
CA ASN A 89 11.96 3.00 4.40
C ASN A 89 11.52 3.62 5.73
N THR A 90 12.31 3.47 6.79
CA THR A 90 12.10 4.26 8.00
C THR A 90 12.90 5.57 7.96
N GLY A 91 13.95 5.59 7.14
CA GLY A 91 14.89 6.71 7.11
C GLY A 91 15.65 6.89 8.42
N GLY A 92 15.75 5.85 9.21
CA GLY A 92 16.34 5.91 10.54
C GLY A 92 15.36 6.33 11.64
N TRP A 93 14.10 6.60 11.31
CA TRP A 93 13.08 7.07 12.26
C TRP A 93 11.99 6.01 12.42
N ALA A 94 12.29 4.98 13.22
CA ALA A 94 11.35 3.90 13.50
C ALA A 94 10.32 4.34 14.56
N THR A 95 9.47 5.30 14.23
CA THR A 95 8.48 5.88 15.14
C THR A 95 7.09 5.31 14.92
N VAL A 96 6.20 5.54 15.91
CA VAL A 96 4.78 5.18 15.79
C VAL A 96 4.14 5.85 14.58
N THR A 97 4.49 7.10 14.32
CA THR A 97 3.95 7.84 13.16
C THR A 97 4.42 7.22 11.85
N THR A 98 5.71 6.90 11.73
CA THR A 98 6.24 6.23 10.54
C THR A 98 5.52 4.92 10.29
N LYS A 99 5.37 4.10 11.33
CA LYS A 99 4.67 2.81 11.23
C LYS A 99 3.22 2.99 10.80
N SER A 100 2.53 3.97 11.37
CA SER A 100 1.15 4.26 11.01
C SER A 100 1.01 4.64 9.54
N ARG A 101 1.90 5.50 9.04
CA ARG A 101 1.89 5.91 7.63
C ARG A 101 2.19 4.73 6.72
N LEU A 102 3.21 3.93 7.02
CA LEU A 102 3.55 2.76 6.22
C LEU A 102 2.40 1.76 6.18
N ASN A 103 1.74 1.51 7.30
CA ASN A 103 0.60 0.59 7.34
C ASN A 103 -0.59 1.13 6.54
N ALA A 104 -0.82 2.43 6.55
CA ALA A 104 -1.86 3.05 5.72
C ALA A 104 -1.58 2.85 4.24
N ILE A 105 -0.33 3.08 3.81
CA ILE A 105 0.09 2.88 2.42
C ILE A 105 -0.06 1.41 2.03
N LEU A 106 0.42 0.50 2.88
CA LEU A 106 0.33 -0.93 2.63
C LEU A 106 -1.12 -1.40 2.50
N SER A 107 -2.01 -0.92 3.37
CA SER A 107 -3.42 -1.31 3.32
C SER A 107 -4.10 -0.89 2.02
N GLU A 108 -3.61 0.17 1.39
CA GLU A 108 -4.15 0.67 0.12
C GLU A 108 -3.55 -0.06 -1.08
N LEU A 109 -2.24 -0.30 -1.07
CA LEU A 109 -1.50 -0.71 -2.26
C LEU A 109 -1.15 -2.19 -2.29
N ILE A 110 -0.90 -2.80 -1.13
CA ILE A 110 -0.43 -4.20 -1.03
C ILE A 110 -1.31 -4.94 -0.03
N THR A 111 -2.30 -5.65 -0.53
CA THR A 111 -3.23 -6.40 0.31
C THR A 111 -2.51 -7.50 1.08
N GLY A 112 -2.76 -7.59 2.38
CA GLY A 112 -2.19 -8.63 3.22
C GLY A 112 -0.81 -8.33 3.77
N ALA A 113 -0.31 -7.11 3.57
CA ALA A 113 0.98 -6.68 4.11
C ALA A 113 0.80 -5.74 5.30
N ARG A 114 1.62 -5.91 6.32
CA ARG A 114 1.58 -5.07 7.51
C ARG A 114 2.93 -5.02 8.20
N VAL A 115 3.35 -3.82 8.61
CA VAL A 115 4.51 -3.61 9.47
C VAL A 115 4.08 -3.67 10.92
N PHE A 116 4.81 -4.40 11.74
CA PHE A 116 4.57 -4.47 13.18
C PHE A 116 5.88 -4.48 13.94
N GLN A 117 5.78 -4.29 15.23
CA GLN A 117 6.95 -4.21 16.11
C GLN A 117 6.80 -5.23 17.24
N ARG A 118 7.88 -5.92 17.54
CA ARG A 118 7.97 -6.82 18.70
C ARG A 118 9.37 -6.69 19.28
N ASP A 119 9.45 -6.47 20.58
CA ASP A 119 10.73 -6.30 21.30
C ASP A 119 11.61 -5.22 20.65
N PHE A 120 10.99 -4.10 20.27
CA PHE A 120 11.63 -2.95 19.62
C PHE A 120 12.18 -3.22 18.22
N ILE A 121 11.96 -4.41 17.67
CA ILE A 121 12.38 -4.78 16.32
C ILE A 121 11.18 -4.74 15.40
N TRP A 122 11.37 -4.17 14.21
CA TRP A 122 10.33 -4.07 13.20
C TRP A 122 10.36 -5.28 12.27
N TYR A 123 9.14 -5.73 11.92
CA TYR A 123 8.91 -6.86 11.03
C TYR A 123 7.86 -6.48 10.00
N LEU A 124 7.90 -7.15 8.87
CA LEU A 124 6.85 -7.10 7.85
C LEU A 124 6.16 -8.46 7.79
N ASN A 125 4.86 -8.46 8.00
CA ASN A 125 4.05 -9.65 7.71
C ASN A 125 3.47 -9.49 6.31
N TYR A 126 3.65 -10.50 5.47
CA TYR A 126 3.10 -10.51 4.13
C TYR A 126 2.75 -11.94 3.74
N ASN A 127 1.50 -12.17 3.33
CA ASN A 127 0.99 -13.49 2.98
C ASN A 127 1.23 -14.52 4.10
N ASN A 128 0.98 -14.12 5.35
CA ASN A 128 1.17 -14.93 6.56
C ASN A 128 2.62 -15.36 6.82
N GLN A 129 3.57 -14.70 6.18
CA GLN A 129 5.00 -14.88 6.45
C GLN A 129 5.57 -13.64 7.09
N THR A 130 6.43 -13.82 8.08
CA THR A 130 7.10 -12.74 8.78
C THR A 130 8.50 -12.57 8.23
N HIS A 131 8.80 -11.33 7.83
CA HIS A 131 10.12 -10.94 7.32
C HIS A 131 10.70 -9.87 8.23
N ASP A 132 12.02 -9.84 8.37
CA ASP A 132 12.69 -8.72 9.01
C ASP A 132 12.45 -7.46 8.18
N PHE A 133 12.13 -6.35 8.85
CA PHE A 133 11.97 -5.08 8.15
C PHE A 133 13.33 -4.44 7.91
N ASN A 134 13.68 -4.21 6.68
CA ASN A 134 14.90 -3.54 6.29
C ASN A 134 14.59 -2.34 5.42
N ASP A 135 15.26 -1.23 5.67
CA ASP A 135 15.11 -0.04 4.82
C ASP A 135 15.50 -0.37 3.39
N GLY A 136 14.64 0.04 2.46
CA GLY A 136 14.84 -0.24 1.05
C GLY A 136 14.21 -1.53 0.55
N MET A 137 13.55 -2.29 1.42
CA MET A 137 12.85 -3.50 0.97
C MET A 137 11.73 -3.14 0.01
N ILE A 138 11.50 -4.00 -0.97
CA ILE A 138 10.53 -3.77 -2.02
C ILE A 138 9.49 -4.89 -2.01
N LEU A 139 8.22 -4.51 -2.04
CA LEU A 139 7.11 -5.44 -2.21
C LEU A 139 6.54 -5.28 -3.61
N SER A 140 6.42 -6.39 -4.32
CA SER A 140 5.84 -6.42 -5.65
C SER A 140 4.99 -7.67 -5.73
N GLN A 141 3.84 -7.59 -6.33
CA GLN A 141 2.85 -8.65 -6.55
C GLN A 141 3.23 -10.06 -6.06
N GLY A 142 3.05 -10.30 -4.74
CA GLY A 142 3.32 -11.61 -4.15
C GLY A 142 4.75 -11.85 -3.70
N GLU A 143 5.65 -10.88 -3.88
CA GLU A 143 7.05 -11.03 -3.55
C GLU A 143 7.54 -9.93 -2.61
N VAL A 144 8.50 -10.30 -1.76
CA VAL A 144 9.26 -9.36 -0.93
C VAL A 144 10.70 -9.46 -1.38
N VAL A 145 11.24 -8.33 -1.76
CA VAL A 145 12.62 -8.25 -2.27
C VAL A 145 13.49 -7.40 -1.36
#